data_f99ce184478ef505e4baf65bab4db303
#
_entry.id   f99ce184478ef505e4baf65bab4db303
#
_cell.length_a   1.000
_cell.length_b   1.000
_cell.length_c   1.000
_cell.angle_alpha   90.00
_cell.angle_beta   90.00
_cell.angle_gamma   90.00
#
_symmetry.space_group_name_H-M   'P 1'
#
loop_
_entity.id
_entity.type
_entity.pdbx_description
1 polymer ?
#
loop_
_entity_poly.entity_id
_entity_poly.type
_entity_poly.pdbx_seq_one_letter_code
_entity_poly.pdbx_strand_id
1 'polypeptide(L)'
;MAEWIVYAVVSALLTGLMPSFLKTGIKKAAPALGAALFSSVVLLFAAGVVAMEARAGEILEIGNETLLYLVLSGALQGVVWLCLSAALIHGNVNRVIPITNLHVCGAFGISVWLFHTTLSVWKLCCILLLLLGTLLLESRPDKGGNGKWALFAFLALFASAAKTLTDMLYLPESVISVSVANAVRTAISTVVLWCAALLGKSLNSAKRITADGWIFLVLAGMAIGVAWLCDSRAALLGDSSYLLPISCTAFPVALLGARIFHKEEMPAGAMFGILLALAGMFGMLLEL
;
A
#
# COMPACT_ATOMS: atom_id res chain seq x y z
N MET A 1 1.85 -0.46 -28.74
CA MET A 1 1.18 -0.95 -27.51
C MET A 1 1.66 -0.07 -26.38
N ALA A 2 0.75 0.50 -25.64
CA ALA A 2 1.06 1.67 -24.84
C ALA A 2 2.11 1.40 -23.76
N GLU A 3 3.18 2.19 -23.75
CA GLU A 3 4.28 2.12 -22.77
C GLU A 3 3.75 2.20 -21.33
N TRP A 4 2.66 2.91 -21.12
CA TRP A 4 2.02 3.06 -19.81
C TRP A 4 1.54 1.72 -19.22
N ILE A 5 1.13 0.74 -20.04
CA ILE A 5 0.73 -0.60 -19.57
C ILE A 5 1.91 -1.31 -18.93
N VAL A 6 3.10 -1.19 -19.53
CA VAL A 6 4.32 -1.80 -18.97
C VAL A 6 4.63 -1.20 -17.59
N TYR A 7 4.55 0.12 -17.46
CA TYR A 7 4.72 0.78 -16.17
C TYR A 7 3.70 0.32 -15.14
N ALA A 8 2.42 0.25 -15.51
CA ALA A 8 1.35 -0.18 -14.60
C ALA A 8 1.53 -1.65 -14.15
N VAL A 9 1.91 -2.55 -15.07
CA VAL A 9 2.19 -3.96 -14.73
C VAL A 9 3.40 -4.09 -13.82
N VAL A 10 4.49 -3.37 -14.09
CA VAL A 10 5.69 -3.39 -13.24
C VAL A 10 5.35 -2.87 -11.85
N SER A 11 4.59 -1.78 -11.74
CA SER A 11 4.12 -1.26 -10.46
C SER A 11 3.31 -2.30 -9.68
N ALA A 12 2.34 -2.94 -10.32
CA ALA A 12 1.50 -3.95 -9.69
C ALA A 12 2.32 -5.15 -9.18
N LEU A 13 3.29 -5.62 -9.97
CA LEU A 13 4.19 -6.72 -9.57
C LEU A 13 5.01 -6.34 -8.32
N LEU A 14 5.62 -5.15 -8.33
CA LEU A 14 6.46 -4.69 -7.23
C LEU A 14 5.66 -4.42 -5.96
N THR A 15 4.49 -3.78 -6.09
CA THR A 15 3.56 -3.55 -4.99
C THR A 15 3.07 -4.86 -4.37
N GLY A 16 2.80 -5.87 -5.21
CA GLY A 16 2.38 -7.19 -4.75
C GLY A 16 3.48 -7.97 -4.03
N LEU A 17 4.74 -7.86 -4.47
CA LEU A 17 5.87 -8.55 -3.81
C LEU A 17 6.30 -7.87 -2.51
N MET A 18 6.08 -6.57 -2.37
CA MET A 18 6.54 -5.78 -1.22
C MET A 18 6.13 -6.37 0.14
N PRO A 19 4.88 -6.81 0.38
CA PRO A 19 4.49 -7.35 1.69
C PRO A 19 5.29 -8.59 2.08
N SER A 20 5.63 -9.44 1.12
CA SER A 20 6.45 -10.64 1.35
C SER A 20 7.89 -10.28 1.69
N PHE A 21 8.47 -9.31 1.00
CA PHE A 21 9.81 -8.80 1.32
C PHE A 21 9.82 -8.13 2.68
N LEU A 22 8.84 -7.26 2.96
CA LEU A 22 8.71 -6.58 4.24
C LEU A 22 8.59 -7.59 5.38
N LYS A 23 7.71 -8.59 5.27
CA LYS A 23 7.53 -9.64 6.29
C LYS A 23 8.83 -10.39 6.56
N THR A 24 9.59 -10.75 5.52
CA THR A 24 10.88 -11.40 5.67
C THR A 24 11.87 -10.51 6.40
N GLY A 25 11.94 -9.24 6.02
CA GLY A 25 12.84 -8.25 6.59
C GLY A 25 12.60 -7.96 8.06
N ILE A 26 11.31 -7.88 8.46
CA ILE A 26 10.93 -7.54 9.84
C ILE A 26 10.77 -8.74 10.76
N LYS A 27 10.98 -9.97 10.31
CA LYS A 27 10.69 -11.21 11.04
C LYS A 27 11.25 -11.25 12.47
N LYS A 28 12.38 -10.60 12.71
CA LYS A 28 13.05 -10.54 14.04
C LYS A 28 13.13 -9.12 14.60
N ALA A 29 12.59 -8.13 13.90
CA ALA A 29 12.56 -6.73 14.31
C ALA A 29 11.25 -6.39 15.05
N ALA A 30 11.29 -5.31 15.83
CA ALA A 30 10.03 -4.70 16.30
C ALA A 30 9.31 -4.04 15.10
N PRO A 31 7.95 -4.08 15.03
CA PRO A 31 7.18 -3.55 13.91
C PRO A 31 7.53 -2.09 13.58
N ALA A 32 7.64 -1.24 14.61
CA ALA A 32 7.95 0.18 14.44
C ALA A 32 9.34 0.41 13.84
N LEU A 33 10.36 -0.33 14.29
CA LEU A 33 11.69 -0.22 13.72
C LEU A 33 11.74 -0.72 12.29
N GLY A 34 11.11 -1.87 12.01
CA GLY A 34 11.04 -2.42 10.65
C GLY A 34 10.37 -1.46 9.68
N ALA A 35 9.23 -0.87 10.08
CA ALA A 35 8.54 0.15 9.28
C ALA A 35 9.40 1.41 9.08
N ALA A 36 10.13 1.88 10.12
CA ALA A 36 11.00 3.05 10.03
C ALA A 36 12.18 2.81 9.06
N LEU A 37 12.81 1.65 9.13
CA LEU A 37 13.90 1.28 8.21
C LEU A 37 13.41 1.17 6.77
N PHE A 38 12.30 0.47 6.56
CA PHE A 38 11.65 0.35 5.26
C PHE A 38 11.32 1.73 4.68
N SER A 39 10.66 2.61 5.45
CA SER A 39 10.28 3.94 4.99
C SER A 39 11.50 4.83 4.69
N SER A 40 12.62 4.64 5.41
CA SER A 40 13.87 5.37 5.12
C SER A 40 14.43 5.01 3.75
N VAL A 41 14.33 3.75 3.33
CA VAL A 41 14.74 3.33 1.98
C VAL A 41 13.82 3.95 0.93
N VAL A 42 12.50 3.95 1.18
CA VAL A 42 11.52 4.60 0.27
C VAL A 42 11.81 6.10 0.15
N LEU A 43 12.14 6.77 1.27
CA LEU A 43 12.48 8.19 1.29
C LEU A 43 13.75 8.48 0.47
N LEU A 44 14.79 7.69 0.65
CA LEU A 44 16.03 7.84 -0.13
C LEU A 44 15.77 7.70 -1.63
N PHE A 45 14.93 6.73 -2.00
CA PHE A 45 14.53 6.55 -3.40
C PHE A 45 13.72 7.75 -3.91
N ALA A 46 12.70 8.19 -3.17
CA ALA A 46 11.86 9.33 -3.56
C ALA A 46 12.66 10.64 -3.67
N ALA A 47 13.58 10.88 -2.72
CA ALA A 47 14.50 12.03 -2.79
C ALA A 47 15.42 11.95 -4.00
N GLY A 48 15.92 10.76 -4.34
CA GLY A 48 16.72 10.53 -5.56
C GLY A 48 15.93 10.87 -6.83
N VAL A 49 14.66 10.46 -6.91
CA VAL A 49 13.79 10.80 -8.06
C VAL A 49 13.59 12.31 -8.18
N VAL A 50 13.27 13.01 -7.08
CA VAL A 50 13.11 14.48 -7.08
C VAL A 50 14.39 15.18 -7.52
N ALA A 51 15.55 14.70 -7.07
CA ALA A 51 16.85 15.24 -7.48
C ALA A 51 17.13 15.00 -8.97
N MET A 52 16.83 13.82 -9.50
CA MET A 52 16.98 13.49 -10.92
C MET A 52 16.05 14.29 -11.82
N GLU A 53 14.83 14.60 -11.36
CA GLU A 53 13.88 15.45 -12.08
C GLU A 53 14.19 16.95 -11.95
N ALA A 54 15.20 17.32 -11.17
CA ALA A 54 15.58 18.72 -10.87
C ALA A 54 14.42 19.55 -10.26
N ARG A 55 13.51 18.92 -9.52
CA ARG A 55 12.29 19.54 -8.96
C ARG A 55 12.40 19.92 -7.49
N ALA A 56 13.61 19.89 -6.91
CA ALA A 56 13.81 20.23 -5.49
C ALA A 56 13.31 21.65 -5.13
N GLY A 57 13.31 22.59 -6.08
CA GLY A 57 12.79 23.94 -5.91
C GLY A 57 11.31 23.99 -5.58
N GLU A 58 10.50 23.07 -6.12
CA GLU A 58 9.06 23.01 -5.87
C GLU A 58 8.73 22.80 -4.37
N ILE A 59 9.65 22.23 -3.60
CA ILE A 59 9.47 22.03 -2.15
C ILE A 59 9.31 23.37 -1.42
N LEU A 60 10.00 24.43 -1.88
CA LEU A 60 9.94 25.77 -1.30
C LEU A 60 8.67 26.54 -1.73
N GLU A 61 8.03 26.09 -2.79
CA GLU A 61 6.81 26.70 -3.35
C GLU A 61 5.52 26.09 -2.77
N ILE A 62 5.64 25.10 -1.88
CA ILE A 62 4.48 24.43 -1.26
C ILE A 62 3.72 25.42 -0.39
N GLY A 63 2.48 25.72 -0.77
CA GLY A 63 1.58 26.56 0.02
C GLY A 63 1.19 25.89 1.35
N ASN A 64 0.84 26.69 2.36
CA ASN A 64 0.52 26.20 3.70
C ASN A 64 -0.62 25.19 3.73
N GLU A 65 -1.64 25.36 2.92
CA GLU A 65 -2.76 24.41 2.81
C GLU A 65 -2.29 23.09 2.25
N THR A 66 -1.60 23.08 1.11
CA THR A 66 -1.02 21.87 0.51
C THR A 66 -0.09 21.16 1.49
N LEU A 67 0.75 21.90 2.23
CA LEU A 67 1.64 21.36 3.24
C LEU A 67 0.86 20.66 4.37
N LEU A 68 -0.23 21.26 4.84
CA LEU A 68 -1.07 20.65 5.89
C LEU A 68 -1.62 19.30 5.44
N TYR A 69 -2.07 19.19 4.19
CA TYR A 69 -2.58 17.93 3.65
C TYR A 69 -1.49 16.89 3.42
N LEU A 70 -0.32 17.31 2.97
CA LEU A 70 0.84 16.42 2.86
C LEU A 70 1.29 15.91 4.24
N VAL A 71 1.21 16.74 5.28
CA VAL A 71 1.49 16.34 6.65
C VAL A 71 0.47 15.32 7.14
N LEU A 72 -0.82 15.57 6.92
CA LEU A 72 -1.88 14.65 7.33
C LEU A 72 -1.78 13.32 6.58
N SER A 73 -1.65 13.37 5.24
CA SER A 73 -1.50 12.18 4.40
C SER A 73 -0.23 11.39 4.74
N GLY A 74 0.91 12.10 4.98
CA GLY A 74 2.17 11.47 5.39
C GLY A 74 2.10 10.82 6.76
N ALA A 75 1.43 11.45 7.73
CA ALA A 75 1.20 10.87 9.05
C ALA A 75 0.34 9.61 8.96
N LEU A 76 -0.77 9.66 8.20
CA LEU A 76 -1.62 8.50 7.94
C LEU A 76 -0.84 7.38 7.25
N GLN A 77 0.01 7.70 6.26
CA GLN A 77 0.88 6.73 5.60
C GLN A 77 1.83 6.06 6.61
N GLY A 78 2.37 6.81 7.56
CA GLY A 78 3.19 6.26 8.65
C GLY A 78 2.40 5.27 9.51
N VAL A 79 1.16 5.61 9.88
CA VAL A 79 0.26 4.71 10.61
C VAL A 79 -0.06 3.45 9.81
N VAL A 80 -0.33 3.58 8.51
CA VAL A 80 -0.55 2.43 7.60
C VAL A 80 0.65 1.48 7.64
N TRP A 81 1.85 1.98 7.46
CA TRP A 81 3.05 1.14 7.41
C TRP A 81 3.39 0.52 8.77
N LEU A 82 3.14 1.24 9.87
CA LEU A 82 3.29 0.70 11.21
C LEU A 82 2.32 -0.46 11.46
N CYS A 83 1.04 -0.23 11.17
CA CYS A 83 0.00 -1.23 11.37
C CYS A 83 0.17 -2.42 10.42
N LEU A 84 0.52 -2.19 9.16
CA LEU A 84 0.82 -3.25 8.20
C LEU A 84 2.00 -4.11 8.69
N SER A 85 3.09 -3.48 9.14
CA SER A 85 4.25 -4.20 9.69
C SER A 85 3.87 -5.03 10.92
N ALA A 86 3.06 -4.47 11.82
CA ALA A 86 2.57 -5.19 13.00
C ALA A 86 1.64 -6.36 12.61
N ALA A 87 0.75 -6.15 11.63
CA ALA A 87 -0.14 -7.20 11.14
C ALA A 87 0.66 -8.35 10.49
N LEU A 88 1.69 -8.04 9.68
CA LEU A 88 2.53 -9.03 9.00
C LEU A 88 3.41 -9.85 9.97
N ILE A 89 3.83 -9.27 11.10
CA ILE A 89 4.57 -9.99 12.14
C ILE A 89 3.66 -11.00 12.85
N HIS A 90 2.41 -10.62 13.11
CA HIS A 90 1.48 -11.43 13.89
C HIS A 90 0.59 -12.34 13.03
N GLY A 91 0.55 -12.13 11.70
CA GLY A 91 -0.33 -12.84 10.79
C GLY A 91 0.35 -13.27 9.49
N ASN A 92 -0.39 -14.01 8.69
CA ASN A 92 0.02 -14.44 7.38
C ASN A 92 -0.26 -13.36 6.33
N VAL A 93 0.61 -13.24 5.32
CA VAL A 93 0.43 -12.30 4.19
C VAL A 93 -0.90 -12.56 3.51
N ASN A 94 -1.24 -13.85 3.29
CA ASN A 94 -2.49 -14.28 2.67
C ASN A 94 -3.76 -13.80 3.38
N ARG A 95 -3.68 -13.42 4.66
CA ARG A 95 -4.80 -12.90 5.44
C ARG A 95 -4.76 -11.40 5.61
N VAL A 96 -3.58 -10.85 5.82
CA VAL A 96 -3.39 -9.43 6.07
C VAL A 96 -3.68 -8.61 4.82
N ILE A 97 -3.14 -9.01 3.68
CA ILE A 97 -3.23 -8.21 2.44
C ILE A 97 -4.66 -8.10 1.91
N PRO A 98 -5.49 -9.18 1.89
CA PRO A 98 -6.89 -9.04 1.51
C PRO A 98 -7.63 -7.97 2.32
N ILE A 99 -7.50 -7.98 3.65
CA ILE A 99 -8.17 -7.02 4.52
C ILE A 99 -7.66 -5.59 4.26
N THR A 100 -6.36 -5.40 4.19
CA THR A 100 -5.80 -4.07 3.95
C THR A 100 -6.21 -3.50 2.59
N ASN A 101 -6.37 -4.34 1.56
CA ASN A 101 -6.80 -3.91 0.23
C ASN A 101 -8.29 -3.51 0.16
N LEU A 102 -9.12 -3.88 1.15
CA LEU A 102 -10.51 -3.39 1.25
C LEU A 102 -10.60 -1.86 1.41
N HIS A 103 -9.48 -1.17 1.71
CA HIS A 103 -9.47 0.29 1.75
C HIS A 103 -9.93 0.92 0.42
N VAL A 104 -9.72 0.25 -0.71
CA VAL A 104 -10.21 0.68 -2.03
C VAL A 104 -11.73 0.77 -2.04
N CYS A 105 -12.42 -0.24 -1.47
CA CYS A 105 -13.88 -0.22 -1.34
C CYS A 105 -14.35 0.88 -0.39
N GLY A 106 -13.63 1.08 0.73
CA GLY A 106 -13.90 2.15 1.68
C GLY A 106 -13.75 3.53 1.06
N ALA A 107 -12.64 3.76 0.36
CA ALA A 107 -12.37 5.02 -0.35
C ALA A 107 -13.44 5.28 -1.44
N PHE A 108 -13.81 4.25 -2.20
CA PHE A 108 -14.88 4.35 -3.19
C PHE A 108 -16.23 4.70 -2.54
N GLY A 109 -16.64 4.00 -1.48
CA GLY A 109 -17.90 4.29 -0.78
C GLY A 109 -17.97 5.72 -0.25
N ILE A 110 -16.86 6.23 0.28
CA ILE A 110 -16.79 7.61 0.77
C ILE A 110 -16.76 8.61 -0.39
N SER A 111 -16.07 8.30 -1.50
CA SER A 111 -16.06 9.17 -2.69
C SER A 111 -17.47 9.31 -3.28
N VAL A 112 -18.27 8.25 -3.30
CA VAL A 112 -19.68 8.29 -3.70
C VAL A 112 -20.48 9.24 -2.80
N TRP A 113 -20.26 9.16 -1.49
CA TRP A 113 -20.96 10.00 -0.52
C TRP A 113 -20.54 11.48 -0.61
N LEU A 114 -19.24 11.77 -0.75
CA LEU A 114 -18.68 13.13 -0.82
C LEU A 114 -18.93 13.82 -2.17
N PHE A 115 -18.75 13.09 -3.27
CA PHE A 115 -18.83 13.67 -4.62
C PHE A 115 -20.18 13.42 -5.27
N HIS A 116 -21.15 12.84 -4.53
CA HIS A 116 -22.51 12.53 -5.05
C HIS A 116 -22.49 11.75 -6.37
N THR A 117 -21.44 10.94 -6.58
CA THR A 117 -21.34 10.12 -7.80
C THR A 117 -22.45 9.06 -7.78
N THR A 118 -23.12 8.85 -8.90
CA THR A 118 -24.21 7.87 -9.00
C THR A 118 -23.64 6.45 -8.85
N LEU A 119 -24.15 5.73 -7.84
CA LEU A 119 -23.87 4.30 -7.68
C LEU A 119 -24.67 3.54 -8.73
N SER A 120 -24.01 3.03 -9.75
CA SER A 120 -24.60 2.05 -10.64
C SER A 120 -24.75 0.70 -9.91
N VAL A 121 -25.81 -0.02 -10.23
CA VAL A 121 -26.04 -1.40 -9.71
C VAL A 121 -24.85 -2.28 -10.08
N TRP A 122 -24.24 -2.06 -11.24
CA TRP A 122 -23.07 -2.79 -11.69
C TRP A 122 -21.87 -2.59 -10.74
N LYS A 123 -21.54 -1.35 -10.39
CA LYS A 123 -20.45 -1.04 -9.43
C LYS A 123 -20.69 -1.68 -8.08
N LEU A 124 -21.94 -1.67 -7.61
CA LEU A 124 -22.31 -2.34 -6.36
C LEU A 124 -22.07 -3.86 -6.44
N CYS A 125 -22.46 -4.51 -7.53
CA CYS A 125 -22.18 -5.93 -7.75
C CYS A 125 -20.68 -6.23 -7.77
N CYS A 126 -19.89 -5.38 -8.40
CA CYS A 126 -18.42 -5.52 -8.45
C CYS A 126 -17.78 -5.39 -7.06
N ILE A 127 -18.24 -4.45 -6.24
CA ILE A 127 -17.80 -4.30 -4.85
C ILE A 127 -18.17 -5.54 -4.03
N LEU A 128 -19.38 -6.06 -4.18
CA LEU A 128 -19.82 -7.27 -3.50
C LEU A 128 -18.99 -8.50 -3.91
N LEU A 129 -18.66 -8.65 -5.20
CA LEU A 129 -17.75 -9.70 -5.68
C LEU A 129 -16.37 -9.59 -5.04
N LEU A 130 -15.83 -8.37 -4.95
CA LEU A 130 -14.53 -8.12 -4.31
C LEU A 130 -14.57 -8.45 -2.81
N LEU A 131 -15.63 -8.06 -2.10
CA LEU A 131 -15.82 -8.37 -0.69
C LEU A 131 -15.98 -9.88 -0.47
N LEU A 132 -16.82 -10.56 -1.25
CA LEU A 132 -16.99 -12.01 -1.18
C LEU A 132 -15.69 -12.75 -1.50
N GLY A 133 -14.96 -12.33 -2.53
CA GLY A 133 -13.66 -12.88 -2.87
C GLY A 133 -12.68 -12.78 -1.69
N THR A 134 -12.62 -11.64 -1.03
CA THR A 134 -11.77 -11.39 0.14
C THR A 134 -12.17 -12.25 1.34
N LEU A 135 -13.48 -12.38 1.62
CA LEU A 135 -13.99 -13.22 2.71
C LEU A 135 -13.70 -14.70 2.50
N LEU A 136 -13.78 -15.19 1.27
CA LEU A 136 -13.42 -16.58 0.94
C LEU A 136 -11.95 -16.90 1.17
N LEU A 137 -11.07 -15.90 1.07
CA LEU A 137 -9.64 -16.04 1.40
C LEU A 137 -9.41 -16.20 2.91
N GLU A 138 -10.29 -15.65 3.74
CA GLU A 138 -10.18 -15.67 5.19
C GLU A 138 -10.72 -16.97 5.84
N SER A 139 -11.32 -17.88 5.05
CA SER A 139 -12.22 -18.98 5.49
C SER A 139 -11.61 -20.04 6.43
N ARG A 140 -10.40 -19.92 6.95
CA ARG A 140 -9.88 -20.84 7.96
C ARG A 140 -9.57 -20.13 9.27
N PRO A 141 -10.27 -20.48 10.38
CA PRO A 141 -9.92 -19.97 11.69
C PRO A 141 -8.50 -20.40 12.06
N ASP A 142 -7.72 -19.45 12.57
CA ASP A 142 -6.38 -19.71 13.05
C ASP A 142 -6.47 -20.57 14.32
N LYS A 143 -6.08 -21.83 14.23
CA LYS A 143 -6.01 -22.72 15.39
C LYS A 143 -4.83 -22.27 16.28
N GLY A 144 -4.99 -21.16 17.01
CA GLY A 144 -4.02 -20.67 17.99
C GLY A 144 -3.45 -19.27 17.77
N GLY A 145 -3.87 -18.52 16.77
CA GLY A 145 -3.43 -17.14 16.53
C GLY A 145 -4.09 -16.14 17.49
N ASN A 146 -3.29 -15.32 18.18
CA ASN A 146 -3.79 -14.14 18.90
C ASN A 146 -4.38 -13.17 17.87
N GLY A 147 -5.67 -12.90 17.82
CA GLY A 147 -6.35 -12.03 16.84
C GLY A 147 -5.79 -10.60 16.66
N LYS A 148 -4.60 -10.33 17.21
CA LYS A 148 -3.88 -9.05 17.10
C LYS A 148 -3.57 -8.65 15.66
N TRP A 149 -3.27 -9.63 14.79
CA TRP A 149 -3.01 -9.35 13.37
C TRP A 149 -4.21 -8.71 12.69
N ALA A 150 -5.43 -9.18 13.01
CA ALA A 150 -6.67 -8.65 12.44
C ALA A 150 -6.89 -7.20 12.90
N LEU A 151 -6.71 -6.92 14.20
CA LEU A 151 -6.80 -5.54 14.71
C LEU A 151 -5.88 -4.59 13.94
N PHE A 152 -4.61 -4.96 13.77
CA PHE A 152 -3.66 -4.14 13.03
C PHE A 152 -3.98 -4.05 11.53
N ALA A 153 -4.49 -5.12 10.91
CA ALA A 153 -4.94 -5.11 9.52
C ALA A 153 -6.14 -4.16 9.32
N PHE A 154 -7.12 -4.16 10.23
CA PHE A 154 -8.24 -3.22 10.19
C PHE A 154 -7.80 -1.78 10.46
N LEU A 155 -6.89 -1.53 11.40
CA LEU A 155 -6.31 -0.20 11.61
C LEU A 155 -5.58 0.30 10.37
N ALA A 156 -4.81 -0.57 9.70
CA ALA A 156 -4.15 -0.23 8.44
C ALA A 156 -5.17 0.08 7.34
N LEU A 157 -6.27 -0.68 7.25
CA LEU A 157 -7.37 -0.45 6.30
C LEU A 157 -7.99 0.93 6.51
N PHE A 158 -8.40 1.27 7.74
CA PHE A 158 -9.03 2.57 8.02
C PHE A 158 -8.06 3.74 7.78
N ALA A 159 -6.81 3.60 8.22
CA ALA A 159 -5.78 4.62 7.96
C ALA A 159 -5.51 4.79 6.45
N SER A 160 -5.49 3.69 5.67
CA SER A 160 -5.36 3.74 4.21
C SER A 160 -6.55 4.43 3.55
N ALA A 161 -7.78 4.13 3.99
CA ALA A 161 -8.98 4.77 3.48
C ALA A 161 -8.96 6.29 3.78
N ALA A 162 -8.63 6.68 5.00
CA ALA A 162 -8.50 8.08 5.39
C ALA A 162 -7.42 8.81 4.59
N LYS A 163 -6.25 8.16 4.37
CA LYS A 163 -5.18 8.69 3.51
C LYS A 163 -5.67 8.92 2.08
N THR A 164 -6.32 7.92 1.50
CA THR A 164 -6.81 8.01 0.12
C THR A 164 -7.80 9.15 -0.04
N LEU A 165 -8.69 9.35 0.95
CA LEU A 165 -9.60 10.50 0.96
C LEU A 165 -8.87 11.83 1.02
N THR A 166 -7.87 11.95 1.91
CA THR A 166 -7.04 13.16 2.00
C THR A 166 -6.38 13.45 0.67
N ASP A 167 -5.83 12.43 0.00
CA ASP A 167 -5.19 12.57 -1.30
C ASP A 167 -6.21 12.98 -2.39
N MET A 168 -7.41 12.41 -2.40
CA MET A 168 -8.47 12.75 -3.37
C MET A 168 -8.98 14.19 -3.24
N LEU A 169 -9.05 14.71 -2.02
CA LEU A 169 -9.57 16.05 -1.76
C LEU A 169 -8.61 17.16 -2.21
N TYR A 170 -7.29 16.91 -2.19
CA TYR A 170 -6.31 18.00 -2.25
C TYR A 170 -5.23 17.88 -3.31
N LEU A 171 -4.89 16.66 -3.77
CA LEU A 171 -3.87 16.50 -4.80
C LEU A 171 -4.23 17.05 -6.18
N PRO A 172 -5.50 17.00 -6.63
CA PRO A 172 -5.88 17.52 -7.94
C PRO A 172 -5.68 19.04 -8.08
N GLU A 173 -5.73 19.78 -6.96
CA GLU A 173 -5.59 21.24 -6.94
C GLU A 173 -4.16 21.71 -6.66
N SER A 174 -3.23 20.77 -6.37
CA SER A 174 -1.87 21.14 -6.03
C SER A 174 -1.03 21.46 -7.27
N VAL A 175 -0.27 22.56 -7.18
CA VAL A 175 0.67 23.01 -8.24
C VAL A 175 1.95 22.15 -8.25
N ILE A 176 2.15 21.29 -7.26
CA ILE A 176 3.37 20.50 -7.09
C ILE A 176 3.33 19.17 -7.86
N SER A 177 4.49 18.72 -8.30
CA SER A 177 4.61 17.42 -8.97
C SER A 177 4.33 16.24 -8.03
N VAL A 178 3.84 15.14 -8.60
CA VAL A 178 3.55 13.91 -7.84
C VAL A 178 4.81 13.35 -7.16
N SER A 179 5.98 13.48 -7.78
CA SER A 179 7.26 13.06 -7.20
C SER A 179 7.62 13.84 -5.94
N VAL A 180 7.45 15.17 -5.95
CA VAL A 180 7.66 16.04 -4.78
C VAL A 180 6.64 15.72 -3.69
N ALA A 181 5.35 15.60 -4.04
CA ALA A 181 4.31 15.23 -3.08
C ALA A 181 4.60 13.88 -2.40
N ASN A 182 5.04 12.88 -3.16
CA ASN A 182 5.43 11.56 -2.64
C ASN A 182 6.66 11.65 -1.73
N ALA A 183 7.67 12.45 -2.09
CA ALA A 183 8.87 12.61 -1.28
C ALA A 183 8.55 13.29 0.07
N VAL A 184 7.77 14.37 0.07
CA VAL A 184 7.37 15.09 1.28
C VAL A 184 6.52 14.19 2.19
N ARG A 185 5.50 13.51 1.65
CA ARG A 185 4.69 12.54 2.42
C ARG A 185 5.54 11.44 3.03
N THR A 186 6.49 10.91 2.26
CA THR A 186 7.39 9.85 2.74
C THR A 186 8.32 10.37 3.82
N ALA A 187 8.82 11.60 3.71
CA ALA A 187 9.64 12.22 4.75
C ALA A 187 8.87 12.32 6.07
N ILE A 188 7.63 12.80 6.00
CA ILE A 188 6.75 12.92 7.18
C ILE A 188 6.44 11.54 7.78
N SER A 189 6.08 10.56 6.95
CA SER A 189 5.81 9.20 7.42
C SER A 189 7.04 8.57 8.06
N THR A 190 8.23 8.83 7.51
CA THR A 190 9.50 8.36 8.07
C THR A 190 9.77 8.97 9.45
N VAL A 191 9.55 10.28 9.61
CA VAL A 191 9.66 10.94 10.91
C VAL A 191 8.70 10.33 11.93
N VAL A 192 7.43 10.16 11.57
CA VAL A 192 6.42 9.53 12.44
C VAL A 192 6.85 8.13 12.87
N LEU A 193 7.36 7.32 11.95
CA LEU A 193 7.80 5.96 12.23
C LEU A 193 9.05 5.91 13.10
N TRP A 194 10.02 6.80 12.88
CA TRP A 194 11.18 6.90 13.77
C TRP A 194 10.79 7.39 15.16
N CYS A 195 9.87 8.35 15.29
CA CYS A 195 9.30 8.74 16.59
C CYS A 195 8.64 7.55 17.29
N ALA A 196 7.83 6.75 16.56
CA ALA A 196 7.21 5.54 17.11
C ALA A 196 8.26 4.50 17.54
N ALA A 197 9.34 4.34 16.76
CA ALA A 197 10.42 3.41 17.08
C ALA A 197 11.22 3.84 18.31
N LEU A 198 11.47 5.14 18.46
CA LEU A 198 12.18 5.72 19.61
C LEU A 198 11.33 5.64 20.89
N LEU A 199 10.09 6.08 20.84
CA LEU A 199 9.16 6.05 21.97
C LEU A 199 8.87 4.61 22.43
N GLY A 200 8.75 3.68 21.48
CA GLY A 200 8.55 2.26 21.74
C GLY A 200 9.83 1.53 22.19
N LYS A 201 10.96 2.22 22.36
CA LYS A 201 12.26 1.64 22.72
C LYS A 201 12.67 0.43 21.87
N SER A 202 12.25 0.46 20.60
CA SER A 202 12.39 -0.68 19.68
C SER A 202 13.77 -0.76 19.00
N LEU A 203 14.66 0.22 19.18
CA LEU A 203 15.98 0.31 18.57
C LEU A 203 16.86 -0.92 18.86
N ASN A 204 16.76 -1.48 20.06
CA ASN A 204 17.54 -2.67 20.44
C ASN A 204 17.18 -3.90 19.57
N SER A 205 16.02 -3.90 18.90
CA SER A 205 15.65 -4.98 17.99
C SER A 205 16.45 -4.97 16.68
N ALA A 206 17.13 -3.86 16.34
CA ALA A 206 18.01 -3.78 15.17
C ALA A 206 19.09 -4.87 15.18
N LYS A 207 19.64 -5.18 16.36
CA LYS A 207 20.68 -6.21 16.55
C LYS A 207 20.16 -7.63 16.22
N ARG A 208 18.86 -7.81 16.15
CA ARG A 208 18.23 -9.11 15.83
C ARG A 208 17.96 -9.30 14.34
N ILE A 209 18.07 -8.23 13.55
CA ILE A 209 17.87 -8.29 12.09
C ILE A 209 19.07 -9.02 11.50
N THR A 210 18.80 -10.09 10.75
CA THR A 210 19.83 -10.85 10.05
C THR A 210 20.31 -10.10 8.81
N ALA A 211 21.46 -10.47 8.23
CA ALA A 211 21.94 -9.87 6.97
C ALA A 211 20.89 -9.98 5.86
N ASP A 212 20.25 -11.16 5.72
CA ASP A 212 19.15 -11.35 4.78
C ASP A 212 17.97 -10.42 5.07
N GLY A 213 17.66 -10.20 6.37
CA GLY A 213 16.60 -9.28 6.79
C GLY A 213 16.84 -7.84 6.31
N TRP A 214 18.08 -7.36 6.37
CA TRP A 214 18.46 -6.06 5.84
C TRP A 214 18.27 -5.98 4.32
N ILE A 215 18.69 -7.03 3.59
CA ILE A 215 18.51 -7.10 2.14
C ILE A 215 17.02 -7.03 1.79
N PHE A 216 16.17 -7.79 2.47
CA PHE A 216 14.73 -7.81 2.22
C PHE A 216 14.03 -6.50 2.59
N LEU A 217 14.49 -5.77 3.64
CA LEU A 217 14.00 -4.43 3.94
C LEU A 217 14.33 -3.43 2.83
N VAL A 218 15.56 -3.49 2.31
CA VAL A 218 15.96 -2.66 1.17
C VAL A 218 15.16 -3.01 -0.07
N LEU A 219 15.00 -4.30 -0.39
CA LEU A 219 14.20 -4.75 -1.52
C LEU A 219 12.73 -4.31 -1.41
N ALA A 220 12.14 -4.38 -0.21
CA ALA A 220 10.78 -3.91 0.02
C ALA A 220 10.64 -2.39 -0.23
N GLY A 221 11.59 -1.59 0.28
CA GLY A 221 11.59 -0.14 0.07
C GLY A 221 11.82 0.24 -1.39
N MET A 222 12.75 -0.41 -2.06
CA MET A 222 13.00 -0.21 -3.49
C MET A 222 11.79 -0.63 -4.33
N ALA A 223 11.15 -1.74 -4.01
CA ALA A 223 9.96 -2.21 -4.72
C ALA A 223 8.85 -1.15 -4.70
N ILE A 224 8.54 -0.57 -3.54
CA ILE A 224 7.54 0.49 -3.43
C ILE A 224 8.00 1.79 -4.11
N GLY A 225 9.27 2.17 -3.95
CA GLY A 225 9.80 3.36 -4.59
C GLY A 225 9.69 3.30 -6.12
N VAL A 226 10.12 2.18 -6.72
CA VAL A 226 10.00 1.95 -8.17
C VAL A 226 8.54 1.82 -8.58
N ALA A 227 7.68 1.14 -7.79
CA ALA A 227 6.26 1.03 -8.07
C ALA A 227 5.61 2.41 -8.19
N TRP A 228 5.85 3.32 -7.24
CA TRP A 228 5.29 4.69 -7.29
C TRP A 228 5.79 5.50 -8.48
N LEU A 229 7.08 5.35 -8.85
CA LEU A 229 7.59 5.98 -10.07
C LEU A 229 6.88 5.45 -11.31
N CYS A 230 6.69 4.14 -11.39
CA CYS A 230 5.97 3.49 -12.49
C CYS A 230 4.50 3.92 -12.53
N ASP A 231 3.80 3.99 -11.38
CA ASP A 231 2.42 4.47 -11.28
C ASP A 231 2.30 5.92 -11.75
N SER A 232 3.22 6.78 -11.31
CA SER A 232 3.23 8.18 -11.73
C SER A 232 3.44 8.32 -13.24
N ARG A 233 4.35 7.53 -13.83
CA ARG A 233 4.58 7.51 -15.29
C ARG A 233 3.39 6.94 -16.05
N ALA A 234 2.80 5.86 -15.54
CA ALA A 234 1.61 5.28 -16.14
C ALA A 234 0.43 6.26 -16.12
N ALA A 235 0.23 7.00 -15.03
CA ALA A 235 -0.82 8.01 -14.90
C ALA A 235 -0.63 9.21 -15.85
N LEU A 236 0.62 9.59 -16.15
CA LEU A 236 0.93 10.68 -17.09
C LEU A 236 0.77 10.27 -18.56
N LEU A 237 1.02 9.00 -18.89
CA LEU A 237 1.06 8.50 -20.26
C LEU A 237 -0.23 7.80 -20.69
N GLY A 238 -1.03 7.34 -19.75
CA GLY A 238 -2.21 6.51 -19.96
C GLY A 238 -3.48 7.11 -19.44
N ASP A 239 -4.59 6.46 -19.75
CA ASP A 239 -5.88 6.76 -19.17
C ASP A 239 -5.93 6.19 -17.74
N SER A 240 -6.18 7.07 -16.77
CA SER A 240 -6.24 6.72 -15.34
C SER A 240 -7.32 5.68 -15.02
N SER A 241 -8.33 5.54 -15.86
CA SER A 241 -9.40 4.55 -15.71
C SER A 241 -8.90 3.10 -15.79
N TYR A 242 -7.83 2.83 -16.55
CA TYR A 242 -7.23 1.50 -16.65
C TYR A 242 -6.15 1.20 -15.60
N LEU A 243 -5.65 2.22 -14.91
CA LEU A 243 -4.58 2.02 -13.92
C LEU A 243 -5.06 1.25 -12.69
N LEU A 244 -6.25 1.59 -12.19
CA LEU A 244 -6.80 0.97 -11.00
C LEU A 244 -6.90 -0.56 -11.11
N PRO A 245 -7.43 -1.15 -12.19
CA PRO A 245 -7.51 -2.60 -12.36
C PRO A 245 -6.17 -3.29 -12.52
N ILE A 246 -5.25 -2.65 -13.24
CA ILE A 246 -3.91 -3.21 -13.37
C ILE A 246 -3.23 -3.22 -12.00
N SER A 247 -3.36 -2.14 -11.21
CA SER A 247 -2.85 -2.07 -9.84
C SER A 247 -3.48 -3.15 -8.94
N CYS A 248 -4.71 -3.53 -9.19
CA CYS A 248 -5.39 -4.60 -8.46
C CYS A 248 -4.76 -6.00 -8.69
N THR A 249 -4.00 -6.19 -9.78
CA THR A 249 -3.24 -7.43 -9.99
C THR A 249 -2.08 -7.59 -8.98
N ALA A 250 -1.72 -6.55 -8.23
CA ALA A 250 -0.81 -6.64 -7.09
C ALA A 250 -1.28 -7.65 -6.03
N PHE A 251 -2.60 -7.80 -5.87
CA PHE A 251 -3.19 -8.71 -4.89
C PHE A 251 -2.85 -10.20 -5.15
N PRO A 252 -3.15 -10.81 -6.31
CA PRO A 252 -2.71 -12.17 -6.60
C PRO A 252 -1.18 -12.33 -6.57
N VAL A 253 -0.41 -11.31 -6.96
CA VAL A 253 1.04 -11.33 -6.85
C VAL A 253 1.49 -11.42 -5.38
N ALA A 254 0.83 -10.70 -4.46
CA ALA A 254 1.13 -10.78 -3.03
C ALA A 254 0.88 -12.19 -2.48
N LEU A 255 -0.20 -12.85 -2.89
CA LEU A 255 -0.51 -14.22 -2.49
C LEU A 255 0.51 -15.22 -3.06
N LEU A 256 0.93 -15.06 -4.30
CA LEU A 256 1.99 -15.87 -4.90
C LEU A 256 3.31 -15.64 -4.18
N GLY A 257 3.66 -14.39 -3.87
CA GLY A 257 4.82 -14.04 -3.06
C GLY A 257 4.79 -14.71 -1.68
N ALA A 258 3.64 -14.70 -1.00
CA ALA A 258 3.47 -15.38 0.29
C ALA A 258 3.72 -16.89 0.20
N ARG A 259 3.26 -17.53 -0.87
CA ARG A 259 3.49 -18.95 -1.11
C ARG A 259 4.96 -19.26 -1.38
N ILE A 260 5.63 -18.45 -2.19
CA ILE A 260 7.03 -18.67 -2.60
C ILE A 260 7.98 -18.40 -1.42
N PHE A 261 7.85 -17.25 -0.76
CA PHE A 261 8.81 -16.80 0.27
C PHE A 261 8.50 -17.34 1.66
N HIS A 262 7.22 -17.56 1.99
CA HIS A 262 6.79 -17.95 3.34
C HIS A 262 6.23 -19.37 3.39
N LYS A 263 6.06 -20.04 2.24
CA LYS A 263 5.41 -21.36 2.12
C LYS A 263 4.02 -21.38 2.78
N GLU A 264 3.33 -20.23 2.74
CA GLU A 264 1.99 -20.12 3.29
C GLU A 264 1.02 -20.98 2.47
N GLU A 265 0.23 -21.80 3.17
CA GLU A 265 -0.78 -22.64 2.51
C GLU A 265 -1.92 -21.76 2.00
N MET A 266 -2.31 -21.98 0.76
CA MET A 266 -3.53 -21.40 0.21
C MET A 266 -4.69 -22.35 0.53
N PRO A 267 -5.78 -21.85 1.15
CA PRO A 267 -6.98 -22.65 1.31
C PRO A 267 -7.57 -23.05 -0.05
N ALA A 268 -8.27 -24.20 -0.11
CA ALA A 268 -8.84 -24.69 -1.38
C ALA A 268 -9.78 -23.66 -2.07
N GLY A 269 -10.46 -22.81 -1.27
CA GLY A 269 -11.28 -21.70 -1.79
C GLY A 269 -10.49 -20.46 -2.23
N ALA A 270 -9.17 -20.37 -1.97
CA ALA A 270 -8.40 -19.16 -2.24
C ALA A 270 -8.35 -18.83 -3.73
N MET A 271 -8.19 -19.83 -4.60
CA MET A 271 -8.23 -19.62 -6.04
C MET A 271 -9.56 -19.04 -6.51
N PHE A 272 -10.66 -19.55 -5.97
CA PHE A 272 -11.98 -19.04 -6.29
C PHE A 272 -12.17 -17.63 -5.72
N GLY A 273 -11.73 -17.37 -4.49
CA GLY A 273 -11.74 -16.04 -3.89
C GLY A 273 -10.91 -15.03 -4.67
N ILE A 274 -9.72 -15.42 -5.16
CA ILE A 274 -8.89 -14.59 -6.05
C ILE A 274 -9.63 -14.26 -7.34
N LEU A 275 -10.23 -15.27 -7.99
CA LEU A 275 -10.97 -15.06 -9.24
C LEU A 275 -12.17 -14.15 -9.04
N LEU A 276 -12.93 -14.28 -7.94
CA LEU A 276 -14.03 -13.39 -7.61
C LEU A 276 -13.55 -11.95 -7.34
N ALA A 277 -12.48 -11.79 -6.57
CA ALA A 277 -11.91 -10.48 -6.30
C ALA A 277 -11.43 -9.81 -7.59
N LEU A 278 -10.71 -10.55 -8.45
CA LEU A 278 -10.29 -10.05 -9.76
C LEU A 278 -11.48 -9.72 -10.65
N ALA A 279 -12.51 -10.58 -10.71
CA ALA A 279 -13.70 -10.31 -11.50
C ALA A 279 -14.43 -9.04 -11.01
N GLY A 280 -14.54 -8.83 -9.70
CA GLY A 280 -15.08 -7.58 -9.14
C GLY A 280 -14.25 -6.36 -9.53
N MET A 281 -12.93 -6.46 -9.45
CA MET A 281 -12.00 -5.41 -9.82
C MET A 281 -12.07 -5.07 -11.32
N PHE A 282 -11.97 -6.05 -12.20
CA PHE A 282 -12.08 -5.86 -13.65
C PHE A 282 -13.49 -5.43 -14.07
N GLY A 283 -14.53 -5.93 -13.38
CA GLY A 283 -15.91 -5.53 -13.63
C GLY A 283 -16.14 -4.03 -13.40
N MET A 284 -15.46 -3.43 -12.41
CA MET A 284 -15.54 -1.98 -12.19
C MET A 284 -15.06 -1.15 -13.38
N LEU A 285 -14.21 -1.73 -14.25
CA LEU A 285 -13.71 -1.06 -15.45
C LEU A 285 -14.67 -1.07 -16.64
N LEU A 286 -15.48 -2.12 -16.76
CA LEU A 286 -16.34 -2.29 -17.93
C LEU A 286 -17.44 -1.23 -18.01
N GLU A 287 -17.57 -0.40 -16.98
CA GLU A 287 -18.56 0.69 -16.91
C GLU A 287 -17.93 2.10 -17.08
N LEU A 288 -16.62 2.15 -17.31
CA LEU A 288 -15.88 3.35 -17.69
C LEU A 288 -15.83 3.48 -19.21
#